data_4ffda81609bbcb0753d81bc3ac5d3b6d
#
_entry.id   4ffda81609bbcb0753d81bc3ac5d3b6d
#
_cell.length_a   1.000
_cell.length_b   1.000
_cell.length_c   1.000
_cell.angle_alpha   90.00
_cell.angle_beta   90.00
_cell.angle_gamma   90.00
#
_symmetry.space_group_name_H-M   'P 1'
#
loop_
_entity.id
_entity.type
_entity.pdbx_description
1 polymer ?
#
loop_
_entity_poly.entity_id
_entity_poly.type
_entity_poly.pdbx_seq_one_letter_code
_entity_poly.pdbx_strand_id
1 'polypeptide(L)'
;MRIRRVETMGLMYSAGLCAFGGGSTTTATLLACHNFIKCRGLNRFVIAQFSGRLKIMNNNGARILVIDNYDSFVYNLVQYLGELGAEPIIVRNDQVTVDEAIALKPDGVLLSPGPGQPHNAGILCESIRKFAGIAPIFGVCLGHQAIGHVFGAQIVNAPEIQHGKTSEISHSGSGVFEDVNSPIRATRYHSLVIEPSSLPSSLIVTASTSDGIIMGVRHRELDIEGVQFHPESVLTEHGHTIIKNFLKRCNK
;
A
#
# COMPACT_ATOMS: atom_id res chain seq x y z
N MET A 1 11.77 -36.60 -18.43
CA MET A 1 11.12 -35.38 -18.92
C MET A 1 12.14 -34.22 -18.88
N ARG A 2 12.57 -33.72 -20.04
CA ARG A 2 13.67 -32.74 -20.14
C ARG A 2 13.14 -31.35 -19.77
N ILE A 3 13.76 -30.72 -18.79
CA ILE A 3 13.52 -29.31 -18.43
C ILE A 3 14.35 -28.45 -19.39
N ARG A 4 13.70 -27.59 -20.17
CA ARG A 4 14.39 -26.57 -20.99
C ARG A 4 14.90 -25.46 -20.06
N ARG A 5 16.20 -25.17 -20.17
CA ARG A 5 16.83 -23.98 -19.58
C ARG A 5 16.23 -22.74 -20.22
N VAL A 6 15.82 -21.80 -19.39
CA VAL A 6 15.54 -20.42 -19.79
C VAL A 6 16.74 -19.60 -19.33
N GLU A 7 17.57 -19.19 -20.29
CA GLU A 7 18.67 -18.24 -20.07
C GLU A 7 18.08 -16.83 -20.19
N THR A 8 18.04 -16.10 -19.11
CA THR A 8 17.94 -14.64 -19.12
C THR A 8 18.97 -14.08 -18.16
N MET A 9 19.86 -13.28 -18.76
CA MET A 9 20.91 -12.45 -18.16
C MET A 9 21.12 -12.56 -16.63
N GLY A 10 22.13 -13.32 -16.23
CA GLY A 10 22.98 -12.97 -15.09
C GLY A 10 22.62 -13.50 -13.72
N LEU A 11 21.61 -14.37 -13.51
CA LEU A 11 21.41 -15.06 -12.21
C LEU A 11 20.91 -16.49 -12.44
N MET A 12 21.75 -17.46 -12.13
CA MET A 12 21.39 -18.88 -12.09
C MET A 12 20.52 -19.16 -10.85
N TYR A 13 19.28 -19.58 -11.05
CA TYR A 13 18.45 -20.19 -10.00
C TYR A 13 18.23 -21.66 -10.31
N SER A 14 18.66 -22.54 -9.41
CA SER A 14 18.26 -23.94 -9.42
C SER A 14 16.90 -24.05 -8.71
N ALA A 15 15.85 -24.38 -9.46
CA ALA A 15 14.55 -24.72 -8.87
C ALA A 15 14.62 -26.16 -8.33
N GLY A 16 14.63 -26.31 -7.00
CA GLY A 16 14.45 -27.60 -6.34
C GLY A 16 12.99 -28.01 -6.38
N LEU A 17 12.68 -29.19 -6.92
CA LEU A 17 11.35 -29.82 -6.81
C LEU A 17 11.18 -30.36 -5.38
N CYS A 18 10.22 -29.85 -4.60
CA CYS A 18 9.72 -30.54 -3.43
C CYS A 18 8.68 -31.58 -3.88
N ALA A 19 9.03 -32.86 -3.84
CA ALA A 19 8.09 -33.96 -4.00
C ALA A 19 7.39 -34.19 -2.67
N PHE A 20 6.08 -33.99 -2.61
CA PHE A 20 5.24 -34.50 -1.53
C PHE A 20 4.66 -35.85 -1.96
N GLY A 21 4.90 -36.87 -1.16
CA GLY A 21 4.38 -38.21 -1.38
C GLY A 21 2.87 -38.28 -1.19
N GLY A 22 2.18 -38.92 -2.16
CA GLY A 22 0.76 -39.28 -2.09
C GLY A 22 -0.04 -38.78 -3.29
N GLY A 23 -0.11 -39.59 -4.33
CA GLY A 23 -1.05 -39.72 -5.45
C GLY A 23 -1.94 -38.56 -5.83
N SER A 24 -1.53 -37.79 -6.79
CA SER A 24 -2.28 -37.17 -7.90
C SER A 24 -1.40 -36.09 -8.53
N THR A 25 -1.08 -36.25 -9.80
CA THR A 25 -0.27 -35.29 -10.57
C THR A 25 -1.08 -34.03 -10.87
N THR A 26 -1.02 -33.04 -10.00
CA THR A 26 -1.52 -31.69 -10.30
C THR A 26 -0.36 -30.88 -10.90
N THR A 27 -0.46 -30.52 -12.17
CA THR A 27 0.53 -29.69 -12.87
C THR A 27 0.49 -28.29 -12.28
N ALA A 28 1.49 -27.91 -11.47
CA ALA A 28 1.63 -26.56 -10.96
C ALA A 28 2.30 -25.68 -12.01
N THR A 29 1.61 -24.63 -12.47
CA THR A 29 2.19 -23.60 -13.34
C THR A 29 2.76 -22.51 -12.44
N LEU A 30 4.08 -22.33 -12.45
CA LEU A 30 4.78 -21.28 -11.73
C LEU A 30 4.73 -19.98 -12.56
N LEU A 31 4.05 -18.98 -12.06
CA LEU A 31 4.13 -17.60 -12.55
C LEU A 31 5.00 -16.81 -11.57
N ALA A 32 6.21 -16.45 -12.04
CA ALA A 32 7.13 -15.63 -11.26
C ALA A 32 6.88 -14.15 -11.59
N CYS A 33 6.37 -13.39 -10.64
CA CYS A 33 6.43 -11.94 -10.64
C CYS A 33 7.22 -11.50 -9.41
N HIS A 34 8.38 -10.92 -9.63
CA HIS A 34 9.21 -10.20 -8.63
C HIS A 34 9.03 -10.65 -7.17
N ASN A 35 9.63 -11.76 -6.77
CA ASN A 35 9.64 -12.33 -5.41
C ASN A 35 8.35 -13.02 -4.90
N PHE A 36 7.28 -13.12 -5.69
CA PHE A 36 6.09 -13.88 -5.34
C PHE A 36 5.86 -15.05 -6.30
N ILE A 37 5.66 -16.24 -5.76
CA ILE A 37 5.33 -17.44 -6.53
C ILE A 37 3.89 -17.85 -6.21
N LYS A 38 2.99 -17.77 -7.19
CA LYS A 38 1.61 -18.27 -7.06
C LYS A 38 1.54 -19.71 -7.54
N CYS A 39 1.21 -20.63 -6.65
CA CYS A 39 0.91 -22.03 -7.04
C CYS A 39 -0.58 -22.16 -7.37
N ARG A 40 -0.90 -22.46 -8.64
CA ARG A 40 -2.28 -22.73 -9.07
C ARG A 40 -2.79 -24.02 -8.40
N GLY A 41 -3.89 -23.95 -7.67
CA GLY A 41 -4.53 -25.09 -7.01
C GLY A 41 -4.25 -25.21 -5.50
N LEU A 42 -3.42 -24.36 -4.93
CA LEU A 42 -3.27 -24.20 -3.48
C LEU A 42 -3.67 -22.75 -3.14
N ASN A 43 -4.65 -22.58 -2.25
CA ASN A 43 -4.99 -21.27 -1.68
C ASN A 43 -3.87 -20.75 -0.76
N ARG A 44 -2.62 -20.70 -1.26
CA ARG A 44 -1.43 -20.32 -0.48
C ARG A 44 -0.48 -19.53 -1.34
N PHE A 45 0.01 -18.42 -0.81
CA PHE A 45 1.12 -17.66 -1.40
C PHE A 45 2.44 -18.07 -0.73
N VAL A 46 3.46 -18.24 -1.54
CA VAL A 46 4.82 -18.50 -1.05
C VAL A 46 5.63 -17.24 -1.29
N ILE A 47 6.09 -16.59 -0.21
CA ILE A 47 7.04 -15.50 -0.28
C ILE A 47 8.43 -16.10 -0.17
N ALA A 48 9.24 -15.96 -1.21
CA ALA A 48 10.65 -16.32 -1.16
C ALA A 48 11.43 -15.18 -0.48
N GLN A 49 11.81 -15.37 0.78
CA GLN A 49 12.75 -14.46 1.45
C GLN A 49 14.19 -14.77 1.04
N PHE A 50 15.03 -13.73 0.93
CA PHE A 50 16.47 -13.81 0.57
C PHE A 50 17.33 -14.69 1.51
N SER A 51 16.78 -15.21 2.61
CA SER A 51 17.44 -16.10 3.57
C SER A 51 17.21 -17.59 3.35
N GLY A 52 16.64 -18.00 2.19
CA GLY A 52 16.44 -19.43 1.86
C GLY A 52 15.33 -20.14 2.64
N ARG A 53 14.53 -19.47 3.46
CA ARG A 53 13.36 -20.03 4.14
C ARG A 53 12.09 -19.64 3.41
N LEU A 54 11.37 -20.65 2.88
CA LEU A 54 10.00 -20.52 2.38
C LEU A 54 9.04 -20.42 3.56
N LYS A 55 8.38 -19.27 3.73
CA LYS A 55 7.30 -19.12 4.70
C LYS A 55 5.96 -19.34 4.00
N ILE A 56 5.28 -20.43 4.34
CA ILE A 56 3.91 -20.68 3.87
C ILE A 56 3.00 -19.83 4.76
N MET A 57 2.36 -18.82 4.20
CA MET A 57 1.35 -18.04 4.91
C MET A 57 -0.01 -18.72 4.78
N ASN A 58 -0.64 -19.01 5.90
CA ASN A 58 -2.01 -19.51 5.93
C ASN A 58 -2.96 -18.35 5.59
N ASN A 59 -3.94 -18.62 4.72
CA ASN A 59 -4.86 -17.67 4.08
C ASN A 59 -5.94 -17.12 5.04
N ASN A 60 -5.57 -16.63 6.22
CA ASN A 60 -6.49 -16.00 7.18
C ASN A 60 -6.19 -14.50 7.37
N GLY A 61 -5.35 -13.91 6.54
CA GLY A 61 -5.04 -12.48 6.60
C GLY A 61 -6.05 -11.64 5.81
N ALA A 62 -6.22 -10.38 6.23
CA ALA A 62 -7.05 -9.42 5.50
C ALA A 62 -6.59 -9.28 4.04
N ARG A 63 -7.53 -9.28 3.11
CA ARG A 63 -7.30 -9.09 1.67
C ARG A 63 -7.26 -7.60 1.38
N ILE A 64 -6.09 -7.08 1.06
CA ILE A 64 -5.88 -5.65 0.84
C ILE A 64 -5.71 -5.36 -0.65
N LEU A 65 -6.67 -4.64 -1.22
CA LEU A 65 -6.54 -4.12 -2.57
C LEU A 65 -5.52 -2.98 -2.57
N VAL A 66 -4.44 -3.14 -3.32
CA VAL A 66 -3.42 -2.11 -3.53
C VAL A 66 -3.61 -1.53 -4.92
N ILE A 67 -4.01 -0.24 -4.99
CA ILE A 67 -4.08 0.49 -6.25
C ILE A 67 -2.70 1.08 -6.51
N ASP A 68 -2.00 0.49 -7.47
CA ASP A 68 -0.66 0.89 -7.90
C ASP A 68 -0.74 2.07 -8.89
N ASN A 69 -0.23 3.22 -8.47
CA ASN A 69 -0.16 4.45 -9.27
C ASN A 69 1.19 4.58 -10.00
N TYR A 70 1.81 3.47 -10.42
CA TYR A 70 3.09 3.45 -11.12
C TYR A 70 4.26 4.01 -10.31
N ASP A 71 4.27 3.69 -9.02
CA ASP A 71 5.34 4.08 -8.11
C ASP A 71 6.35 2.96 -7.88
N SER A 72 7.64 3.30 -7.84
CA SER A 72 8.71 2.32 -7.60
C SER A 72 8.72 1.77 -6.17
N PHE A 73 8.11 2.45 -5.21
CA PHE A 73 8.07 2.06 -3.80
C PHE A 73 6.82 1.25 -3.42
N VAL A 74 5.86 1.06 -4.33
CA VAL A 74 4.63 0.29 -4.06
C VAL A 74 4.93 -1.10 -3.52
N TYR A 75 5.98 -1.76 -4.04
CA TYR A 75 6.34 -3.11 -3.59
C TYR A 75 6.91 -3.17 -2.17
N ASN A 76 7.43 -2.07 -1.63
CA ASN A 76 7.80 -2.00 -0.21
C ASN A 76 6.54 -1.99 0.67
N LEU A 77 5.48 -1.26 0.27
CA LEU A 77 4.18 -1.32 0.95
C LEU A 77 3.57 -2.73 0.88
N VAL A 78 3.63 -3.36 -0.30
CA VAL A 78 3.18 -4.75 -0.51
C VAL A 78 3.94 -5.72 0.40
N GLN A 79 5.25 -5.54 0.53
CA GLN A 79 6.08 -6.34 1.42
C GLN A 79 5.67 -6.14 2.89
N TYR A 80 5.48 -4.90 3.35
CA TYR A 80 5.02 -4.61 4.72
C TYR A 80 3.67 -5.25 5.02
N LEU A 81 2.71 -5.16 4.07
CA LEU A 81 1.42 -5.85 4.20
C LEU A 81 1.59 -7.36 4.36
N GLY A 82 2.43 -7.98 3.52
CA GLY A 82 2.73 -9.41 3.59
C GLY A 82 3.43 -9.83 4.88
N GLU A 83 4.41 -9.05 5.36
CA GLU A 83 5.11 -9.29 6.63
C GLU A 83 4.16 -9.20 7.84
N LEU A 84 3.17 -8.33 7.76
CA LEU A 84 2.11 -8.15 8.77
C LEU A 84 0.96 -9.16 8.64
N GLY A 85 1.05 -10.11 7.69
CA GLY A 85 0.12 -11.22 7.55
C GLY A 85 -1.09 -10.95 6.65
N ALA A 86 -1.15 -9.81 5.96
CA ALA A 86 -2.20 -9.52 4.99
C ALA A 86 -1.95 -10.22 3.64
N GLU A 87 -3.03 -10.35 2.82
CA GLU A 87 -2.98 -10.82 1.43
C GLU A 87 -3.12 -9.60 0.48
N PRO A 88 -2.04 -9.03 -0.07
CA PRO A 88 -2.14 -7.92 -1.01
C PRO A 88 -2.62 -8.37 -2.38
N ILE A 89 -3.59 -7.65 -2.94
CA ILE A 89 -4.11 -7.80 -4.31
C ILE A 89 -3.73 -6.53 -5.06
N ILE A 90 -2.72 -6.60 -5.95
CA ILE A 90 -2.19 -5.43 -6.64
C ILE A 90 -2.89 -5.27 -7.98
N VAL A 91 -3.43 -4.07 -8.23
CA VAL A 91 -3.98 -3.67 -9.52
C VAL A 91 -3.41 -2.31 -9.91
N ARG A 92 -3.09 -2.11 -11.18
CA ARG A 92 -2.70 -0.80 -11.69
C ARG A 92 -3.91 0.08 -11.90
N ASN A 93 -3.76 1.36 -11.64
CA ASN A 93 -4.84 2.35 -11.64
C ASN A 93 -5.55 2.54 -12.98
N ASP A 94 -4.97 2.04 -14.08
CA ASP A 94 -5.49 2.13 -15.45
C ASP A 94 -5.80 0.76 -16.09
N GLN A 95 -5.62 -0.35 -15.37
CA GLN A 95 -5.77 -1.71 -15.92
C GLN A 95 -7.06 -2.41 -15.49
N VAL A 96 -7.80 -1.81 -14.57
CA VAL A 96 -9.08 -2.33 -14.09
C VAL A 96 -10.07 -1.19 -13.94
N THR A 97 -11.36 -1.50 -14.02
CA THR A 97 -12.44 -0.59 -13.63
C THR A 97 -12.66 -0.65 -12.12
N VAL A 98 -13.31 0.36 -11.56
CA VAL A 98 -13.64 0.36 -10.12
C VAL A 98 -14.63 -0.77 -9.78
N ASP A 99 -15.55 -1.11 -10.68
CA ASP A 99 -16.50 -2.20 -10.47
C ASP A 99 -15.79 -3.57 -10.43
N GLU A 100 -14.78 -3.80 -11.28
CA GLU A 100 -13.92 -4.98 -11.20
C GLU A 100 -13.13 -5.01 -9.90
N ALA A 101 -12.62 -3.86 -9.44
CA ALA A 101 -11.92 -3.75 -8.16
C ALA A 101 -12.85 -4.08 -6.97
N ILE A 102 -14.10 -3.61 -6.97
CA ILE A 102 -15.13 -3.94 -5.97
C ILE A 102 -15.47 -5.44 -6.00
N ALA A 103 -15.55 -6.04 -7.20
CA ALA A 103 -15.84 -7.47 -7.35
C ALA A 103 -14.77 -8.38 -6.71
N LEU A 104 -13.56 -7.87 -6.46
CA LEU A 104 -12.51 -8.56 -5.70
C LEU A 104 -12.85 -8.70 -4.21
N LYS A 105 -13.83 -7.94 -3.68
CA LYS A 105 -14.28 -7.96 -2.28
C LYS A 105 -13.11 -7.85 -1.29
N PRO A 106 -12.30 -6.76 -1.35
CA PRO A 106 -11.20 -6.57 -0.42
C PRO A 106 -11.72 -6.22 0.97
N ASP A 107 -10.96 -6.57 2.01
CA ASP A 107 -11.22 -6.18 3.40
C ASP A 107 -10.70 -4.76 3.70
N GLY A 108 -9.82 -4.22 2.85
CA GLY A 108 -9.30 -2.86 2.92
C GLY A 108 -8.68 -2.43 1.59
N VAL A 109 -8.51 -1.12 1.39
CA VAL A 109 -7.93 -0.52 0.18
C VAL A 109 -6.74 0.34 0.55
N LEU A 110 -5.58 0.07 -0.05
CA LEU A 110 -4.38 0.88 0.04
C LEU A 110 -4.16 1.60 -1.29
N LEU A 111 -4.09 2.93 -1.23
CA LEU A 111 -3.81 3.80 -2.37
C LEU A 111 -2.33 4.16 -2.35
N SER A 112 -1.58 3.72 -3.34
CA SER A 112 -0.13 3.87 -3.38
C SER A 112 0.32 5.31 -3.64
N PRO A 113 1.59 5.63 -3.36
CA PRO A 113 2.26 6.77 -3.98
C PRO A 113 2.17 6.71 -5.51
N GLY A 114 2.53 7.80 -6.17
CA GLY A 114 2.59 7.88 -7.62
C GLY A 114 2.92 9.28 -8.12
N PRO A 115 3.23 9.43 -9.42
CA PRO A 115 3.51 10.71 -10.03
C PRO A 115 2.24 11.49 -10.38
N GLY A 116 2.41 12.80 -10.57
CA GLY A 116 1.39 13.68 -11.13
C GLY A 116 0.32 14.13 -10.15
N GLN A 117 -0.89 14.34 -10.67
CA GLN A 117 -2.03 14.87 -9.92
C GLN A 117 -3.05 13.76 -9.65
N PRO A 118 -3.75 13.76 -8.49
CA PRO A 118 -4.70 12.72 -8.14
C PRO A 118 -5.80 12.46 -9.17
N HIS A 119 -6.32 13.53 -9.81
CA HIS A 119 -7.40 13.43 -10.79
C HIS A 119 -6.98 12.80 -12.12
N ASN A 120 -5.67 12.68 -12.38
CA ASN A 120 -5.12 12.05 -13.58
C ASN A 120 -4.65 10.61 -13.34
N ALA A 121 -4.87 10.05 -12.15
CA ALA A 121 -4.38 8.74 -11.74
C ALA A 121 -5.43 7.64 -11.92
N GLY A 122 -5.99 7.50 -13.13
CA GLY A 122 -6.93 6.43 -13.48
C GLY A 122 -8.11 6.32 -12.51
N ILE A 123 -8.32 5.13 -11.95
CA ILE A 123 -9.44 4.85 -11.04
C ILE A 123 -9.25 5.40 -9.61
N LEU A 124 -8.12 6.06 -9.29
CA LEU A 124 -7.74 6.43 -7.92
C LEU A 124 -8.83 7.21 -7.18
N CYS A 125 -9.30 8.33 -7.74
CA CYS A 125 -10.32 9.17 -7.10
C CYS A 125 -11.70 8.49 -7.08
N GLU A 126 -12.05 7.75 -8.11
CA GLU A 126 -13.31 7.01 -8.17
C GLU A 126 -13.34 5.89 -7.13
N SER A 127 -12.22 5.19 -6.93
CA SER A 127 -12.09 4.16 -5.92
C SER A 127 -12.36 4.70 -4.50
N ILE A 128 -11.87 5.89 -4.16
CA ILE A 128 -12.18 6.50 -2.86
C ILE A 128 -13.70 6.67 -2.70
N ARG A 129 -14.38 7.22 -3.71
CA ARG A 129 -15.83 7.46 -3.65
C ARG A 129 -16.64 6.16 -3.52
N LYS A 130 -16.23 5.13 -4.26
CA LYS A 130 -16.97 3.87 -4.36
C LYS A 130 -16.70 2.93 -3.18
N PHE A 131 -15.49 2.93 -2.62
CA PHE A 131 -15.17 2.12 -1.44
C PHE A 131 -15.50 2.82 -0.12
N ALA A 132 -15.83 4.13 -0.13
CA ALA A 132 -16.25 4.86 1.06
C ALA A 132 -17.44 4.18 1.74
N GLY A 133 -17.28 3.80 3.02
CA GLY A 133 -18.29 3.06 3.79
C GLY A 133 -18.40 1.56 3.47
N ILE A 134 -17.63 1.03 2.50
CA ILE A 134 -17.58 -0.40 2.16
C ILE A 134 -16.37 -1.06 2.82
N ALA A 135 -15.19 -0.45 2.70
CA ALA A 135 -13.94 -0.96 3.24
C ALA A 135 -13.08 0.20 3.76
N PRO A 136 -12.24 -0.02 4.79
CA PRO A 136 -11.24 0.95 5.22
C PRO A 136 -10.31 1.35 4.08
N ILE A 137 -10.00 2.65 3.96
CA ILE A 137 -9.11 3.19 2.93
C ILE A 137 -7.91 3.85 3.59
N PHE A 138 -6.70 3.49 3.13
CA PHE A 138 -5.47 4.14 3.54
C PHE A 138 -4.70 4.67 2.32
N GLY A 139 -4.44 5.98 2.28
CA GLY A 139 -3.72 6.66 1.21
C GLY A 139 -2.30 7.06 1.59
N VAL A 140 -1.32 6.76 0.73
CA VAL A 140 0.08 7.16 0.90
C VAL A 140 0.46 8.15 -0.21
N CYS A 141 1.02 9.30 0.16
CA CYS A 141 1.52 10.35 -0.73
C CYS A 141 0.46 10.80 -1.74
N LEU A 142 0.49 10.34 -3.00
CA LEU A 142 -0.55 10.61 -3.99
C LEU A 142 -1.93 10.14 -3.52
N GLY A 143 -2.01 8.96 -2.86
CA GLY A 143 -3.25 8.46 -2.27
C GLY A 143 -3.83 9.37 -1.18
N HIS A 144 -2.98 9.97 -0.35
CA HIS A 144 -3.37 10.98 0.63
C HIS A 144 -3.90 12.26 -0.04
N GLN A 145 -3.21 12.74 -1.08
CA GLN A 145 -3.66 13.88 -1.87
C GLN A 145 -5.00 13.60 -2.56
N ALA A 146 -5.20 12.37 -3.05
CA ALA A 146 -6.45 11.95 -3.64
C ALA A 146 -7.61 11.98 -2.62
N ILE A 147 -7.38 11.58 -1.38
CA ILE A 147 -8.36 11.73 -0.30
C ILE A 147 -8.72 13.21 -0.12
N GLY A 148 -7.74 14.09 0.05
CA GLY A 148 -7.99 15.53 0.15
C GLY A 148 -8.83 16.05 -1.03
N HIS A 149 -8.41 15.74 -2.26
CA HIS A 149 -9.06 16.17 -3.50
C HIS A 149 -10.52 15.69 -3.61
N VAL A 150 -10.77 14.41 -3.33
CA VAL A 150 -12.13 13.81 -3.44
C VAL A 150 -13.12 14.47 -2.49
N PHE A 151 -12.67 14.86 -1.31
CA PHE A 151 -13.50 15.55 -0.33
C PHE A 151 -13.51 17.07 -0.48
N GLY A 152 -12.82 17.64 -1.50
CA GLY A 152 -12.95 19.04 -1.87
C GLY A 152 -11.77 19.94 -1.49
N ALA A 153 -10.68 19.38 -0.94
CA ALA A 153 -9.47 20.15 -0.69
C ALA A 153 -8.70 20.42 -2.00
N GLN A 154 -8.01 21.54 -2.07
CA GLN A 154 -7.13 21.89 -3.17
C GLN A 154 -5.76 21.22 -3.00
N ILE A 155 -5.20 20.73 -4.10
CA ILE A 155 -3.86 20.19 -4.17
C ILE A 155 -2.98 21.23 -4.86
N VAL A 156 -2.01 21.74 -4.14
CA VAL A 156 -1.14 22.84 -4.57
C VAL A 156 0.33 22.44 -4.54
N ASN A 157 1.19 23.25 -5.17
CA ASN A 157 2.63 23.06 -5.07
C ASN A 157 3.09 23.25 -3.62
N ALA A 158 3.95 22.33 -3.16
CA ALA A 158 4.60 22.48 -1.87
C ALA A 158 5.52 23.71 -1.88
N PRO A 159 5.69 24.43 -0.74
CA PRO A 159 6.62 25.54 -0.64
C PRO A 159 8.05 25.14 -1.00
N GLU A 160 8.44 23.90 -0.70
CA GLU A 160 9.72 23.31 -1.06
C GLU A 160 9.51 21.88 -1.59
N ILE A 161 10.18 21.55 -2.70
CA ILE A 161 10.17 20.18 -3.25
C ILE A 161 10.98 19.28 -2.32
N GLN A 162 10.36 18.22 -1.85
CA GLN A 162 10.99 17.21 -0.99
C GLN A 162 11.33 15.97 -1.82
N HIS A 163 12.59 15.54 -1.76
CA HIS A 163 13.02 14.32 -2.44
C HIS A 163 14.02 13.54 -1.57
N GLY A 164 13.51 12.51 -0.87
CA GLY A 164 14.32 11.67 0.00
C GLY A 164 14.81 12.33 1.30
N LYS A 165 14.30 13.53 1.61
CA LYS A 165 14.60 14.21 2.88
C LYS A 165 13.67 13.72 3.97
N THR A 166 14.16 13.68 5.22
CA THR A 166 13.35 13.41 6.40
C THR A 166 12.91 14.71 7.07
N SER A 167 11.71 14.73 7.65
CA SER A 167 11.19 15.82 8.47
C SER A 167 10.63 15.29 9.77
N GLU A 168 10.64 16.12 10.81
CA GLU A 168 9.85 15.85 12.02
C GLU A 168 8.38 16.13 11.75
N ILE A 169 7.52 15.19 12.14
CA ILE A 169 6.09 15.24 11.92
C ILE A 169 5.40 15.01 13.26
N SER A 170 4.70 16.04 13.74
CA SER A 170 3.81 15.94 14.89
C SER A 170 2.48 15.32 14.48
N HIS A 171 1.90 14.46 15.32
CA HIS A 171 0.66 13.77 15.01
C HIS A 171 -0.26 13.61 16.23
N SER A 172 -1.53 13.27 15.99
CA SER A 172 -2.59 13.19 16.98
C SER A 172 -2.51 11.98 17.92
N GLY A 173 -1.67 11.00 17.64
CA GLY A 173 -1.61 9.73 18.40
C GLY A 173 -2.83 8.83 18.20
N SER A 174 -3.67 9.06 17.17
CA SER A 174 -4.90 8.31 16.92
C SER A 174 -4.96 7.78 15.48
N GLY A 175 -5.84 6.80 15.23
CA GLY A 175 -5.97 6.16 13.91
C GLY A 175 -4.71 5.37 13.57
N VAL A 176 -4.09 5.65 12.41
CA VAL A 176 -2.84 4.97 12.02
C VAL A 176 -1.66 5.32 12.94
N PHE A 177 -1.77 6.38 13.74
CA PHE A 177 -0.74 6.81 14.69
C PHE A 177 -0.95 6.27 16.12
N GLU A 178 -1.89 5.34 16.33
CA GLU A 178 -2.06 4.68 17.63
C GLU A 178 -0.76 3.95 18.03
N ASP A 179 -0.36 4.07 19.29
CA ASP A 179 0.88 3.51 19.85
C ASP A 179 2.17 3.99 19.15
N VAL A 180 2.13 5.15 18.49
CA VAL A 180 3.28 5.81 17.88
C VAL A 180 3.64 7.05 18.68
N ASN A 181 4.93 7.21 19.03
CA ASN A 181 5.42 8.42 19.72
C ASN A 181 5.39 9.63 18.77
N SER A 182 5.04 10.80 19.30
CA SER A 182 5.06 12.06 18.55
C SER A 182 6.12 13.00 19.14
N PRO A 183 6.92 13.71 18.31
CA PRO A 183 6.96 13.60 16.84
C PRO A 183 7.67 12.34 16.36
N ILE A 184 7.46 12.00 15.06
CA ILE A 184 8.25 11.00 14.32
C ILE A 184 9.09 11.67 13.25
N ARG A 185 10.19 11.03 12.89
CA ARG A 185 10.94 11.39 11.68
C ARG A 185 10.49 10.52 10.51
N ALA A 186 10.05 11.15 9.41
CA ALA A 186 9.55 10.45 8.23
C ALA A 186 10.08 11.03 6.92
N THR A 187 10.22 10.14 5.93
CA THR A 187 10.75 10.45 4.59
C THR A 187 9.67 11.05 3.71
N ARG A 188 10.04 12.09 2.97
CA ARG A 188 9.16 12.82 2.06
C ARG A 188 9.69 12.78 0.62
N TYR A 189 8.79 12.51 -0.34
CA TYR A 189 9.06 12.51 -1.78
C TYR A 189 7.91 13.19 -2.52
N HIS A 190 7.66 14.49 -2.26
CA HIS A 190 6.52 15.17 -2.87
C HIS A 190 6.82 16.61 -3.26
N SER A 191 6.21 17.06 -4.34
CA SER A 191 6.16 18.44 -4.79
C SER A 191 4.76 19.06 -4.64
N LEU A 192 3.76 18.26 -4.28
CA LEU A 192 2.37 18.69 -4.07
C LEU A 192 1.95 18.39 -2.63
N VAL A 193 1.02 19.22 -2.13
CA VAL A 193 0.45 19.12 -0.77
C VAL A 193 -1.03 19.48 -0.79
N ILE A 194 -1.77 19.07 0.24
CA ILE A 194 -3.10 19.60 0.52
C ILE A 194 -2.95 21.02 1.06
N GLU A 195 -3.66 21.98 0.42
CA GLU A 195 -3.72 23.37 0.88
C GLU A 195 -4.50 23.47 2.19
N PRO A 196 -3.88 23.87 3.32
CA PRO A 196 -4.54 23.88 4.62
C PRO A 196 -5.80 24.73 4.68
N SER A 197 -5.83 25.88 4.01
CA SER A 197 -6.97 26.79 3.97
C SER A 197 -8.20 26.24 3.22
N SER A 198 -7.98 25.21 2.39
CA SER A 198 -9.04 24.57 1.60
C SER A 198 -9.59 23.29 2.24
N LEU A 199 -9.07 22.87 3.41
CA LEU A 199 -9.46 21.61 4.02
C LEU A 199 -10.94 21.62 4.42
N PRO A 200 -11.77 20.70 3.88
CA PRO A 200 -13.19 20.67 4.18
C PRO A 200 -13.45 20.19 5.61
N SER A 201 -14.59 20.58 6.19
CA SER A 201 -14.97 20.19 7.55
C SER A 201 -15.16 18.68 7.76
N SER A 202 -15.34 17.91 6.70
CA SER A 202 -15.41 16.44 6.74
C SER A 202 -14.07 15.77 7.03
N LEU A 203 -12.96 16.47 6.81
CA LEU A 203 -11.61 15.99 7.10
C LEU A 203 -11.02 16.65 8.34
N ILE A 204 -10.18 15.92 9.05
CA ILE A 204 -9.36 16.45 10.15
C ILE A 204 -7.88 16.23 9.83
N VAL A 205 -7.04 17.17 10.22
CA VAL A 205 -5.58 17.00 10.18
C VAL A 205 -5.18 16.08 11.33
N THR A 206 -4.48 14.99 11.00
CA THR A 206 -3.96 14.02 11.97
C THR A 206 -2.46 14.13 12.18
N ALA A 207 -1.76 14.75 11.22
CA ALA A 207 -0.31 14.99 11.30
C ALA A 207 0.09 16.24 10.52
N SER A 208 1.13 16.95 10.98
CA SER A 208 1.68 18.13 10.32
C SER A 208 3.17 18.32 10.63
N THR A 209 3.86 19.05 9.76
CA THR A 209 5.19 19.60 10.04
C THR A 209 5.09 20.88 10.88
N SER A 210 6.19 21.33 11.45
CA SER A 210 6.25 22.57 12.25
C SER A 210 5.90 23.84 11.47
N ASP A 211 6.10 23.83 10.15
CA ASP A 211 5.74 24.90 9.21
C ASP A 211 4.29 24.78 8.68
N GLY A 212 3.50 23.87 9.24
CA GLY A 212 2.07 23.76 8.99
C GLY A 212 1.66 22.95 7.75
N ILE A 213 2.59 22.27 7.09
CA ILE A 213 2.25 21.39 5.96
C ILE A 213 1.48 20.17 6.49
N ILE A 214 0.33 19.88 5.90
CA ILE A 214 -0.49 18.72 6.27
C ILE A 214 0.23 17.43 5.86
N MET A 215 0.52 16.59 6.86
CA MET A 215 1.19 15.30 6.70
C MET A 215 0.28 14.10 6.96
N GLY A 216 -0.92 14.32 7.46
CA GLY A 216 -1.94 13.30 7.64
C GLY A 216 -3.33 13.90 7.69
N VAL A 217 -4.29 13.20 7.08
CA VAL A 217 -5.71 13.52 7.16
C VAL A 217 -6.53 12.27 7.46
N ARG A 218 -7.67 12.46 8.12
CA ARG A 218 -8.67 11.41 8.35
C ARG A 218 -10.07 11.97 8.15
N HIS A 219 -10.96 11.18 7.56
CA HIS A 219 -12.37 11.53 7.50
C HIS A 219 -13.01 11.36 8.89
N ARG A 220 -13.97 12.23 9.22
CA ARG A 220 -14.58 12.25 10.55
C ARG A 220 -15.49 11.05 10.84
N GLU A 221 -16.16 10.54 9.80
CA GLU A 221 -17.21 9.53 9.91
C GLU A 221 -16.85 8.23 9.18
N LEU A 222 -16.15 8.34 8.05
CA LEU A 222 -15.75 7.19 7.22
C LEU A 222 -14.38 6.69 7.65
N ASP A 223 -14.15 5.39 7.50
CA ASP A 223 -12.85 4.78 7.76
C ASP A 223 -11.88 5.04 6.61
N ILE A 224 -11.52 6.31 6.44
CA ILE A 224 -10.62 6.82 5.40
C ILE A 224 -9.56 7.69 6.05
N GLU A 225 -8.29 7.33 5.84
CA GLU A 225 -7.14 8.03 6.40
C GLU A 225 -5.98 8.01 5.41
N GLY A 226 -5.10 9.00 5.46
CA GLY A 226 -3.93 9.04 4.59
C GLY A 226 -2.80 9.84 5.19
N VAL A 227 -1.57 9.53 4.73
CA VAL A 227 -0.34 10.20 5.12
C VAL A 227 0.42 10.70 3.89
N GLN A 228 0.97 11.92 3.97
CA GLN A 228 1.75 12.53 2.88
C GLN A 228 3.15 11.95 2.75
N PHE A 229 3.72 11.49 3.85
CA PHE A 229 5.04 10.85 3.91
C PHE A 229 4.98 9.37 3.51
N HIS A 230 6.15 8.73 3.39
CA HIS A 230 6.30 7.35 2.95
C HIS A 230 6.59 6.42 4.15
N PRO A 231 5.57 5.72 4.70
CA PRO A 231 5.76 4.79 5.83
C PRO A 231 6.60 3.58 5.46
N GLU A 232 6.69 3.23 4.17
CA GLU A 232 7.49 2.12 3.65
C GLU A 232 8.98 2.43 3.50
N SER A 233 9.37 3.69 3.67
CA SER A 233 10.77 4.09 3.61
C SER A 233 11.53 3.64 4.85
N VAL A 234 12.71 3.09 4.65
CA VAL A 234 13.60 2.62 5.74
C VAL A 234 13.98 3.73 6.73
N LEU A 235 13.96 4.99 6.30
CA LEU A 235 14.26 6.14 7.13
C LEU A 235 13.01 6.71 7.85
N THR A 236 11.84 6.13 7.63
CA THR A 236 10.62 6.51 8.34
C THR A 236 10.48 5.67 9.61
N GLU A 237 10.40 6.37 10.74
CA GLU A 237 10.18 5.72 12.04
C GLU A 237 8.75 5.15 12.12
N HIS A 238 8.60 4.01 12.79
CA HIS A 238 7.30 3.36 13.04
C HIS A 238 6.46 3.00 11.80
N GLY A 239 7.06 2.92 10.60
CA GLY A 239 6.33 2.63 9.35
C GLY A 239 5.48 1.35 9.43
N HIS A 240 6.04 0.25 9.95
CA HIS A 240 5.30 -1.00 10.17
C HIS A 240 4.11 -0.84 11.14
N THR A 241 4.27 -0.04 12.21
CA THR A 241 3.19 0.21 13.17
C THR A 241 2.04 0.96 12.51
N ILE A 242 2.34 1.95 11.67
CA ILE A 242 1.35 2.72 10.91
C ILE A 242 0.55 1.80 9.99
N ILE A 243 1.22 0.94 9.21
CA ILE A 243 0.55 -0.03 8.33
C ILE A 243 -0.23 -1.07 9.14
N LYS A 244 0.32 -1.55 10.27
CA LYS A 244 -0.38 -2.47 11.18
C LYS A 244 -1.67 -1.87 11.75
N ASN A 245 -1.67 -0.59 12.09
CA ASN A 245 -2.87 0.10 12.61
C ASN A 245 -3.95 0.24 11.53
N PHE A 246 -3.57 0.45 10.27
CA PHE A 246 -4.51 0.32 9.15
C PHE A 246 -5.09 -1.09 9.06
N LEU A 247 -4.26 -2.14 9.11
CA LEU A 247 -4.71 -3.53 9.00
C LEU A 247 -5.64 -3.96 10.15
N LYS A 248 -5.46 -3.43 11.38
CA LYS A 248 -6.38 -3.70 12.50
C LYS A 248 -7.84 -3.34 12.15
N ARG A 249 -8.07 -2.34 11.30
CA ARG A 249 -9.40 -1.89 10.88
C ARG A 249 -10.00 -2.76 9.77
N CYS A 250 -9.16 -3.49 9.02
CA CYS A 250 -9.56 -4.38 7.93
C CYS A 250 -9.97 -5.78 8.43
N ASN A 251 -9.56 -6.17 9.63
CA ASN A 251 -9.90 -7.46 10.26
C ASN A 251 -11.19 -7.30 11.09
N LYS A 252 -12.35 -7.39 10.43
CA LYS A 252 -13.67 -7.38 11.10
C LYS A 252 -14.29 -8.77 11.10
#